data_e97af97ba318a663487ed6610ac324bc
#
_entry.id   e97af97ba318a663487ed6610ac324bc
#
_cell.length_a   1.000
_cell.length_b   1.000
_cell.length_c   1.000
_cell.angle_alpha   90.00
_cell.angle_beta   90.00
_cell.angle_gamma   90.00
#
_symmetry.space_group_name_H-M   'P 1'
#
loop_
_entity.id
_entity.type
_entity.pdbx_description
1 polymer ?
#
loop_
_entity_poly.entity_id
_entity_poly.type
_entity_poly.pdbx_seq_one_letter_code
_entity_poly.pdbx_strand_id
1 'polypeptide(L)'
;MENEDKLYFQRKYGHSKVLLFIHLMGKYIKDLYHPVKSKKPQVFGKGNIIPFVPKGVQIEIYGDNNKVEIDPSVKKWDGRIVIGNPGTNTPTHNCLVRIGKNSDSNGVWIDLLEDNSAVIIGNNCMLSWNIHIFASDSHTIYDAKTKKLLNWGKEIIIEDNVWVAMDCTVLKNSFIAKNCVVGASAVVAGKFTEENCVIAGNPAKVVKRGVAWDRRRPKEYITQYPME
;
A
#
# COMPACT_ATOMS: atom_id res chain seq x y z
N MET A 1 -5.67 20.02 -21.05
CA MET A 1 -6.60 19.40 -21.99
C MET A 1 -6.25 19.95 -23.36
N GLU A 2 -5.70 19.14 -24.22
CA GLU A 2 -5.32 19.54 -25.58
C GLU A 2 -6.57 19.85 -26.40
N ASN A 3 -6.42 20.69 -27.41
CA ASN A 3 -7.52 21.17 -28.27
C ASN A 3 -8.34 20.02 -28.91
N GLU A 4 -7.72 18.88 -29.18
CA GLU A 4 -8.37 17.70 -29.77
C GLU A 4 -9.34 17.02 -28.82
N ASP A 5 -9.03 16.90 -27.53
CA ASP A 5 -9.94 16.36 -26.52
C ASP A 5 -11.20 17.21 -26.40
N LYS A 6 -11.05 18.52 -26.45
CA LYS A 6 -12.17 19.47 -26.38
C LYS A 6 -13.11 19.37 -27.58
N LEU A 7 -12.57 19.18 -28.78
CA LEU A 7 -13.35 18.97 -30.01
C LEU A 7 -14.07 17.63 -30.03
N TYR A 8 -13.42 16.55 -29.57
CA TYR A 8 -14.03 15.23 -29.43
C TYR A 8 -15.24 15.26 -28.50
N PHE A 9 -15.10 15.95 -27.37
CA PHE A 9 -16.17 16.07 -26.38
C PHE A 9 -17.36 16.90 -26.86
N GLN A 10 -17.10 18.02 -27.55
CA GLN A 10 -18.15 18.83 -28.16
C GLN A 10 -18.97 18.04 -29.20
N ARG A 11 -18.31 17.19 -29.98
CA ARG A 11 -18.97 16.34 -30.99
C ARG A 11 -19.79 15.21 -30.37
N LYS A 12 -19.33 14.63 -29.25
CA LYS A 12 -19.95 13.43 -28.64
C LYS A 12 -21.05 13.75 -27.62
N TYR A 13 -20.91 14.83 -26.88
CA TYR A 13 -21.76 15.14 -25.71
C TYR A 13 -22.40 16.54 -25.79
N GLY A 14 -22.21 17.28 -26.86
CA GLY A 14 -22.69 18.65 -27.02
C GLY A 14 -22.12 19.57 -25.93
N HIS A 15 -22.93 20.50 -25.43
CA HIS A 15 -22.52 21.46 -24.40
C HIS A 15 -22.84 21.01 -22.97
N SER A 16 -23.17 19.74 -22.73
CA SER A 16 -23.52 19.25 -21.40
C SER A 16 -22.29 19.15 -20.50
N LYS A 17 -22.14 20.08 -19.57
CA LYS A 17 -21.10 20.08 -18.54
C LYS A 17 -21.19 18.84 -17.64
N VAL A 18 -22.39 18.28 -17.43
CA VAL A 18 -22.63 17.10 -16.60
C VAL A 18 -22.06 15.85 -17.29
N LEU A 19 -22.31 15.64 -18.59
CA LEU A 19 -21.78 14.52 -19.33
C LEU A 19 -20.25 14.58 -19.45
N LEU A 20 -19.69 15.78 -19.62
CA LEU A 20 -18.25 16.00 -19.59
C LEU A 20 -17.66 15.63 -18.22
N PHE A 21 -18.31 16.06 -17.13
CA PHE A 21 -17.88 15.74 -15.76
C PHE A 21 -17.91 14.22 -15.51
N ILE A 22 -19.00 13.54 -15.88
CA ILE A 22 -19.11 12.07 -15.75
C ILE A 22 -18.02 11.36 -16.54
N HIS A 23 -17.71 11.82 -17.75
CA HIS A 23 -16.64 11.23 -18.55
C HIS A 23 -15.24 11.48 -17.96
N LEU A 24 -14.95 12.70 -17.50
CA LEU A 24 -13.69 13.02 -16.83
C LEU A 24 -13.52 12.25 -15.54
N MET A 25 -14.59 12.09 -14.76
CA MET A 25 -14.59 11.23 -13.57
C MET A 25 -14.38 9.76 -13.94
N GLY A 26 -15.02 9.27 -15.00
CA GLY A 26 -14.80 7.91 -15.52
C GLY A 26 -13.36 7.68 -15.99
N LYS A 27 -12.74 8.64 -16.66
CA LYS A 27 -11.33 8.60 -17.07
C LYS A 27 -10.42 8.65 -15.82
N TYR A 28 -10.69 9.56 -14.89
CA TYR A 28 -9.95 9.67 -13.62
C TYR A 28 -10.03 8.38 -12.80
N ILE A 29 -11.21 7.80 -12.66
CA ILE A 29 -11.41 6.50 -12.01
C ILE A 29 -10.65 5.40 -12.77
N LYS A 30 -10.72 5.38 -14.09
CA LYS A 30 -10.00 4.41 -14.92
C LYS A 30 -8.48 4.55 -14.74
N ASP A 31 -7.96 5.77 -14.67
CA ASP A 31 -6.53 6.03 -14.45
C ASP A 31 -6.09 5.65 -13.02
N LEU A 32 -6.97 5.82 -12.03
CA LEU A 32 -6.77 5.33 -10.65
C LEU A 32 -6.74 3.79 -10.54
N TYR A 33 -7.50 3.09 -11.40
CA TYR A 33 -7.64 1.63 -11.38
C TYR A 33 -6.86 0.92 -12.49
N HIS A 34 -6.00 1.62 -13.24
CA HIS A 34 -5.14 0.94 -14.20
C HIS A 34 -4.06 0.14 -13.47
N PRO A 35 -3.95 -1.16 -13.75
CA PRO A 35 -2.85 -1.95 -13.22
C PRO A 35 -1.53 -1.32 -13.69
N VAL A 36 -0.66 -1.06 -12.74
CA VAL A 36 0.68 -0.54 -13.02
C VAL A 36 1.37 -1.53 -13.96
N LYS A 37 1.76 -1.08 -15.15
CA LYS A 37 2.56 -1.92 -16.05
C LYS A 37 3.90 -2.19 -15.35
N SER A 38 4.21 -3.46 -15.07
CA SER A 38 5.48 -3.80 -14.45
C SER A 38 6.62 -3.32 -15.35
N LYS A 39 7.47 -2.47 -14.80
CA LYS A 39 8.71 -2.01 -15.42
C LYS A 39 9.86 -2.79 -14.79
N LYS A 40 10.99 -2.88 -15.48
CA LYS A 40 12.21 -3.36 -14.84
C LYS A 40 12.51 -2.51 -13.60
N PRO A 41 12.91 -3.11 -12.46
CA PRO A 41 13.32 -2.34 -11.30
C PRO A 41 14.36 -1.28 -11.66
N GLN A 42 14.18 -0.08 -11.13
CA GLN A 42 15.17 0.99 -11.23
C GLN A 42 16.00 0.97 -9.94
N VAL A 43 17.26 0.61 -10.05
CA VAL A 43 18.14 0.42 -8.90
C VAL A 43 19.40 1.26 -9.07
N PHE A 44 19.59 2.19 -8.16
CA PHE A 44 20.76 3.06 -8.07
C PHE A 44 21.47 2.79 -6.73
N GLY A 45 22.65 2.20 -6.80
CA GLY A 45 23.44 1.78 -5.63
C GLY A 45 23.96 0.35 -5.72
N LYS A 46 24.62 -0.11 -4.67
CA LYS A 46 25.32 -1.40 -4.62
C LYS A 46 24.69 -2.35 -3.58
N GLY A 47 24.87 -3.65 -3.75
CA GLY A 47 24.45 -4.65 -2.77
C GLY A 47 22.93 -4.83 -2.63
N ASN A 48 22.12 -4.24 -3.52
CA ASN A 48 20.67 -4.38 -3.49
C ASN A 48 20.24 -5.76 -4.01
N ILE A 49 19.25 -6.38 -3.37
CA ILE A 49 18.77 -7.73 -3.68
C ILE A 49 17.27 -7.70 -3.98
N ILE A 50 16.89 -8.16 -5.18
CA ILE A 50 15.50 -8.32 -5.63
C ILE A 50 15.42 -9.68 -6.34
N PRO A 51 15.18 -10.79 -5.60
CA PRO A 51 15.20 -12.13 -6.19
C PRO A 51 14.08 -12.40 -7.19
N PHE A 52 12.93 -11.75 -6.98
CA PHE A 52 11.74 -11.97 -7.78
C PHE A 52 10.91 -10.68 -7.89
N VAL A 53 10.29 -10.46 -9.06
CA VAL A 53 9.43 -9.30 -9.34
C VAL A 53 8.11 -9.80 -9.94
N PRO A 54 6.99 -9.74 -9.20
CA PRO A 54 5.69 -10.14 -9.73
C PRO A 54 5.16 -9.14 -10.77
N LYS A 55 4.08 -9.53 -11.46
CA LYS A 55 3.39 -8.60 -12.36
C LYS A 55 2.73 -7.46 -11.57
N GLY A 56 2.74 -6.25 -12.14
CA GLY A 56 2.02 -5.09 -11.62
C GLY A 56 2.82 -4.21 -10.65
N VAL A 57 4.01 -4.62 -10.19
CA VAL A 57 4.81 -3.82 -9.28
C VAL A 57 5.84 -2.95 -10.02
N GLN A 58 6.01 -1.72 -9.54
CA GLN A 58 7.15 -0.87 -9.83
C GLN A 58 8.06 -0.84 -8.61
N ILE A 59 9.36 -1.07 -8.82
CA ILE A 59 10.36 -1.04 -7.76
C ILE A 59 11.42 0.00 -8.12
N GLU A 60 11.65 0.95 -7.21
CA GLU A 60 12.65 1.99 -7.33
C GLU A 60 13.51 1.99 -6.06
N ILE A 61 14.81 1.83 -6.22
CA ILE A 61 15.77 1.82 -5.11
C ILE A 61 16.86 2.85 -5.40
N TYR A 62 17.06 3.76 -4.45
CA TYR A 62 18.16 4.71 -4.42
C TYR A 62 18.91 4.58 -3.09
N GLY A 63 20.08 3.94 -3.12
CA GLY A 63 20.90 3.61 -1.94
C GLY A 63 21.42 2.18 -1.98
N ASP A 64 22.09 1.74 -0.93
CA ASP A 64 22.86 0.50 -0.91
C ASP A 64 22.26 -0.54 0.05
N ASN A 65 22.57 -1.82 -0.23
CA ASN A 65 22.27 -2.97 0.65
C ASN A 65 20.78 -3.14 1.01
N ASN A 66 19.87 -2.69 0.15
CA ASN A 66 18.44 -2.86 0.35
C ASN A 66 17.96 -4.21 -0.18
N LYS A 67 16.89 -4.73 0.42
CA LYS A 67 16.28 -5.99 0.02
C LYS A 67 14.79 -5.82 -0.25
N VAL A 68 14.32 -6.33 -1.40
CA VAL A 68 12.90 -6.47 -1.71
C VAL A 68 12.63 -7.95 -1.97
N GLU A 69 12.12 -8.63 -0.96
CA GLU A 69 11.88 -10.08 -0.94
C GLU A 69 10.38 -10.34 -1.12
N ILE A 70 9.95 -10.68 -2.33
CA ILE A 70 8.57 -11.05 -2.63
C ILE A 70 8.53 -12.54 -2.91
N ASP A 71 7.65 -13.29 -2.22
CA ASP A 71 7.55 -14.73 -2.41
C ASP A 71 7.08 -15.05 -3.85
N PRO A 72 7.66 -16.04 -4.55
CA PRO A 72 7.29 -16.39 -5.92
C PRO A 72 5.83 -16.83 -6.11
N SER A 73 5.12 -17.21 -5.05
CA SER A 73 3.68 -17.49 -5.11
C SER A 73 2.81 -16.24 -5.28
N VAL A 74 3.37 -15.05 -5.05
CA VAL A 74 2.72 -13.76 -5.29
C VAL A 74 2.65 -13.50 -6.79
N LYS A 75 1.56 -13.90 -7.43
CA LYS A 75 1.40 -13.80 -8.89
C LYS A 75 1.12 -12.39 -9.37
N LYS A 76 0.46 -11.59 -8.54
CA LYS A 76 0.03 -10.22 -8.83
C LYS A 76 0.25 -9.34 -7.62
N TRP A 77 0.95 -8.23 -7.85
CA TRP A 77 1.11 -7.18 -6.85
C TRP A 77 1.05 -5.83 -7.57
N ASP A 78 -0.13 -5.26 -7.67
CA ASP A 78 -0.26 -3.94 -8.27
C ASP A 78 0.21 -2.89 -7.26
N GLY A 79 1.17 -2.07 -7.64
CA GLY A 79 1.66 -1.02 -6.76
C GLY A 79 3.08 -0.54 -7.03
N ARG A 80 3.60 0.21 -6.08
CA ARG A 80 4.93 0.81 -6.13
C ARG A 80 5.67 0.58 -4.81
N ILE A 81 6.94 0.21 -4.90
CA ILE A 81 7.87 0.10 -3.78
C ILE A 81 9.00 1.08 -4.04
N VAL A 82 9.20 2.02 -3.14
CA VAL A 82 10.24 3.05 -3.23
C VAL A 82 11.12 2.98 -1.99
N ILE A 83 12.42 2.87 -2.20
CA ILE A 83 13.43 2.94 -1.15
C ILE A 83 14.41 4.06 -1.51
N GLY A 84 14.46 5.10 -0.68
CA GLY A 84 15.19 6.32 -0.98
C GLY A 84 14.53 7.16 -2.07
N ASN A 85 15.04 8.37 -2.29
CA ASN A 85 14.47 9.30 -3.27
C ASN A 85 15.56 9.98 -4.11
N PRO A 86 15.75 9.60 -5.38
CA PRO A 86 16.73 10.24 -6.25
C PRO A 86 16.37 11.70 -6.55
N GLY A 87 15.07 12.05 -6.58
CA GLY A 87 14.60 13.40 -6.86
C GLY A 87 15.00 14.44 -5.80
N THR A 88 15.19 14.00 -4.56
CA THR A 88 15.69 14.83 -3.44
C THR A 88 17.13 14.51 -3.06
N ASN A 89 17.81 13.65 -3.83
CA ASN A 89 19.15 13.14 -3.52
C ASN A 89 19.24 12.55 -2.10
N THR A 90 18.24 11.77 -1.71
CA THR A 90 18.16 11.11 -0.39
C THR A 90 18.34 9.59 -0.57
N PRO A 91 19.57 9.08 -0.59
CA PRO A 91 19.82 7.64 -0.60
C PRO A 91 19.41 7.01 0.74
N THR A 92 18.91 5.78 0.69
CA THR A 92 18.45 5.05 1.87
C THR A 92 19.03 3.64 1.86
N HIS A 93 19.55 3.19 3.00
CA HIS A 93 20.39 2.02 3.09
C HIS A 93 19.84 0.97 4.06
N ASN A 94 20.18 -0.32 3.80
CA ASN A 94 19.89 -1.45 4.67
C ASN A 94 18.40 -1.64 4.98
N CYS A 95 17.53 -1.29 4.06
CA CYS A 95 16.08 -1.45 4.22
C CYS A 95 15.59 -2.81 3.73
N LEU A 96 14.46 -3.24 4.29
CA LEU A 96 13.80 -4.49 3.92
C LEU A 96 12.33 -4.25 3.58
N VAL A 97 11.92 -4.71 2.39
CA VAL A 97 10.51 -4.95 2.09
C VAL A 97 10.35 -6.45 1.89
N ARG A 98 9.48 -7.08 2.69
CA ARG A 98 9.15 -8.50 2.55
C ARG A 98 7.65 -8.68 2.34
N ILE A 99 7.27 -9.50 1.36
CA ILE A 99 5.89 -9.87 1.05
C ILE A 99 5.79 -11.39 1.03
N GLY A 100 4.98 -11.94 1.93
CA GLY A 100 4.83 -13.36 2.16
C GLY A 100 3.96 -14.07 1.13
N LYS A 101 3.89 -15.41 1.26
CA LYS A 101 3.23 -16.33 0.34
C LYS A 101 1.76 -15.99 0.11
N ASN A 102 1.29 -16.15 -1.14
CA ASN A 102 -0.12 -16.00 -1.53
C ASN A 102 -0.75 -14.65 -1.17
N SER A 103 0.05 -13.65 -0.82
CA SER A 103 -0.43 -12.29 -0.61
C SER A 103 -0.64 -11.60 -1.95
N ASP A 104 -1.61 -10.69 -2.02
CA ASP A 104 -1.92 -9.94 -3.24
C ASP A 104 -2.28 -8.49 -2.94
N SER A 105 -2.16 -7.66 -3.97
CA SER A 105 -2.50 -6.24 -3.92
C SER A 105 -3.16 -5.80 -5.22
N ASN A 106 -4.15 -4.90 -5.09
CA ASN A 106 -4.76 -4.19 -6.21
C ASN A 106 -4.26 -2.74 -6.36
N GLY A 107 -3.40 -2.26 -5.45
CA GLY A 107 -2.82 -0.92 -5.53
C GLY A 107 -2.24 -0.48 -4.19
N VAL A 108 -0.95 -0.74 -3.97
CA VAL A 108 -0.24 -0.38 -2.73
C VAL A 108 1.00 0.44 -3.06
N TRP A 109 1.18 1.55 -2.36
CA TRP A 109 2.40 2.32 -2.36
C TRP A 109 3.15 2.11 -1.05
N ILE A 110 4.37 1.56 -1.13
CA ILE A 110 5.28 1.34 -0.01
C ILE A 110 6.46 2.29 -0.13
N ASP A 111 6.75 3.06 0.93
CA ASP A 111 7.77 4.09 0.92
C ASP A 111 8.69 4.00 2.16
N LEU A 112 10.00 3.88 1.93
CA LEU A 112 11.04 3.81 2.95
C LEU A 112 12.10 4.87 2.64
N LEU A 113 12.17 5.92 3.46
CA LEU A 113 13.07 7.07 3.26
C LEU A 113 14.12 7.24 4.35
N GLU A 114 14.18 6.34 5.32
CA GLU A 114 15.23 6.33 6.36
C GLU A 114 15.89 4.96 6.44
N ASP A 115 17.19 4.99 6.75
CA ASP A 115 18.02 3.80 6.86
C ASP A 115 17.51 2.81 7.90
N ASN A 116 17.76 1.52 7.66
CA ASN A 116 17.43 0.41 8.54
C ASN A 116 15.92 0.28 8.83
N SER A 117 15.07 0.82 7.98
CA SER A 117 13.61 0.65 8.10
C SER A 117 13.13 -0.63 7.39
N ALA A 118 11.95 -1.11 7.79
CA ALA A 118 11.39 -2.32 7.20
C ALA A 118 9.87 -2.23 7.03
N VAL A 119 9.38 -2.88 5.96
CA VAL A 119 7.96 -3.20 5.78
C VAL A 119 7.84 -4.70 5.56
N ILE A 120 7.18 -5.37 6.49
CA ILE A 120 7.00 -6.82 6.46
C ILE A 120 5.50 -7.11 6.36
N ILE A 121 5.11 -7.78 5.29
CA ILE A 121 3.75 -8.26 5.04
C ILE A 121 3.79 -9.77 5.03
N GLY A 122 2.99 -10.38 5.90
CA GLY A 122 2.90 -11.82 6.10
C GLY A 122 2.28 -12.58 4.93
N ASN A 123 1.91 -13.83 5.19
CA ASN A 123 1.35 -14.73 4.20
C ASN A 123 -0.18 -14.53 4.08
N ASN A 124 -0.74 -14.86 2.91
CA ASN A 124 -2.18 -14.83 2.64
C ASN A 124 -2.86 -13.47 2.89
N CYS A 125 -2.13 -12.39 2.90
CA CYS A 125 -2.68 -11.05 3.06
C CYS A 125 -3.39 -10.60 1.78
N MET A 126 -4.46 -9.83 1.95
CA MET A 126 -5.20 -9.21 0.85
C MET A 126 -5.21 -7.70 1.05
N LEU A 127 -4.55 -6.98 0.16
CA LEU A 127 -4.49 -5.53 0.18
C LEU A 127 -5.31 -4.99 -0.99
N SER A 128 -6.32 -4.18 -0.68
CA SER A 128 -7.19 -3.57 -1.68
C SER A 128 -6.43 -2.51 -2.50
N TRP A 129 -7.11 -1.51 -2.99
CA TRP A 129 -6.51 -0.44 -3.77
C TRP A 129 -6.35 0.84 -2.96
N ASN A 130 -5.46 1.73 -3.45
CA ASN A 130 -5.14 3.02 -2.86
C ASN A 130 -4.69 2.91 -1.40
N ILE A 131 -3.78 1.96 -1.14
CA ILE A 131 -3.21 1.76 0.19
C ILE A 131 -1.81 2.40 0.21
N HIS A 132 -1.55 3.17 1.27
CA HIS A 132 -0.26 3.80 1.52
C HIS A 132 0.39 3.21 2.76
N ILE A 133 1.65 2.76 2.63
CA ILE A 133 2.45 2.20 3.71
C ILE A 133 3.72 3.01 3.81
N PHE A 134 3.79 3.90 4.81
CA PHE A 134 4.88 4.85 5.00
C PHE A 134 5.70 4.52 6.25
N ALA A 135 6.91 3.99 6.06
CA ALA A 135 7.84 3.70 7.15
C ALA A 135 8.59 4.95 7.65
N SER A 136 8.28 6.11 7.08
CA SER A 136 8.93 7.40 7.32
C SER A 136 7.93 8.54 7.29
N ASP A 137 8.25 9.67 7.96
CA ASP A 137 7.50 10.93 7.83
C ASP A 137 8.10 11.85 6.76
N SER A 138 9.18 11.47 6.11
CA SER A 138 9.93 12.24 5.09
C SER A 138 10.59 13.51 5.59
N HIS A 139 10.08 14.16 6.65
CA HIS A 139 10.57 15.42 7.19
C HIS A 139 10.82 15.32 8.70
N THR A 140 11.80 16.08 9.16
CA THR A 140 12.27 16.05 10.56
C THR A 140 11.26 16.68 11.52
N ILE A 141 10.87 15.92 12.54
CA ILE A 141 10.19 16.44 13.74
C ILE A 141 11.15 16.31 14.92
N TYR A 142 11.41 17.40 15.61
CA TYR A 142 12.33 17.45 16.73
C TYR A 142 11.73 18.21 17.92
N ASP A 143 12.21 17.89 19.12
CA ASP A 143 11.85 18.60 20.33
C ASP A 143 12.33 20.07 20.25
N ALA A 144 11.42 21.02 20.41
CA ALA A 144 11.70 22.43 20.19
C ALA A 144 12.77 22.99 21.12
N LYS A 145 12.92 22.46 22.35
CA LYS A 145 13.89 22.92 23.38
C LYS A 145 15.22 22.20 23.23
N THR A 146 15.20 20.87 23.20
CA THR A 146 16.41 20.04 23.23
C THR A 146 17.00 19.77 21.85
N LYS A 147 16.28 20.08 20.78
CA LYS A 147 16.63 19.77 19.38
C LYS A 147 16.79 18.27 19.11
N LYS A 148 16.35 17.42 20.02
CA LYS A 148 16.39 15.96 19.85
C LYS A 148 15.39 15.52 18.77
N LEU A 149 15.85 14.68 17.83
CA LEU A 149 15.00 14.07 16.81
C LEU A 149 13.95 13.16 17.46
N LEU A 150 12.69 13.26 17.02
CA LEU A 150 11.55 12.52 17.57
C LEU A 150 10.97 11.47 16.62
N ASN A 151 11.21 11.59 15.31
CA ASN A 151 10.42 10.87 14.32
C ASN A 151 11.24 10.01 13.36
N TRP A 152 12.32 9.38 13.81
CA TRP A 152 13.06 8.43 12.98
C TRP A 152 12.14 7.34 12.40
N GLY A 153 12.46 6.87 11.18
CA GLY A 153 11.76 5.76 10.52
C GLY A 153 11.76 4.50 11.36
N LYS A 154 10.69 3.71 11.27
CA LYS A 154 10.51 2.47 12.03
C LYS A 154 9.85 1.42 11.17
N GLU A 155 10.02 0.16 11.58
CA GLU A 155 9.39 -0.97 10.92
C GLU A 155 7.86 -0.92 10.96
N ILE A 156 7.27 -1.49 9.93
CA ILE A 156 5.83 -1.78 9.83
C ILE A 156 5.70 -3.29 9.65
N ILE A 157 4.86 -3.92 10.50
CA ILE A 157 4.58 -5.34 10.42
C ILE A 157 3.09 -5.56 10.25
N ILE A 158 2.73 -6.27 9.19
CA ILE A 158 1.39 -6.80 8.94
C ILE A 158 1.55 -8.31 8.94
N GLU A 159 0.98 -8.98 9.95
CA GLU A 159 1.11 -10.43 10.09
C GLU A 159 0.27 -11.20 9.06
N ASP A 160 0.23 -12.53 9.19
CA ASP A 160 -0.44 -13.42 8.25
C ASP A 160 -1.97 -13.22 8.23
N ASN A 161 -2.55 -13.47 7.07
CA ASN A 161 -4.00 -13.48 6.89
C ASN A 161 -4.68 -12.15 7.30
N VAL A 162 -4.07 -11.02 6.99
CA VAL A 162 -4.64 -9.69 7.21
C VAL A 162 -5.29 -9.18 5.92
N TRP A 163 -6.53 -8.69 6.06
CA TRP A 163 -7.18 -7.95 5.00
C TRP A 163 -7.11 -6.45 5.26
N VAL A 164 -6.46 -5.71 4.37
CA VAL A 164 -6.46 -4.24 4.38
C VAL A 164 -7.42 -3.75 3.30
N ALA A 165 -8.50 -3.11 3.72
CA ALA A 165 -9.50 -2.54 2.80
C ALA A 165 -8.96 -1.29 2.09
N MET A 166 -9.73 -0.75 1.16
CA MET A 166 -9.32 0.38 0.31
C MET A 166 -9.07 1.67 1.09
N ASP A 167 -8.28 2.56 0.50
CA ASP A 167 -7.98 3.92 0.98
C ASP A 167 -7.31 3.98 2.36
N CYS A 168 -6.67 2.90 2.78
CA CYS A 168 -5.99 2.83 4.08
C CYS A 168 -4.58 3.44 4.03
N THR A 169 -4.18 4.05 5.15
CA THR A 169 -2.81 4.49 5.39
C THR A 169 -2.23 3.75 6.59
N VAL A 170 -1.09 3.10 6.41
CA VAL A 170 -0.35 2.42 7.50
C VAL A 170 0.96 3.18 7.73
N LEU A 171 1.10 3.74 8.91
CA LEU A 171 2.23 4.59 9.28
C LEU A 171 3.31 3.79 10.00
N LYS A 172 4.51 4.36 10.05
CA LYS A 172 5.67 3.78 10.74
C LYS A 172 5.36 3.32 12.17
N ASN A 173 6.08 2.31 12.64
CA ASN A 173 5.89 1.69 13.95
C ASN A 173 4.52 0.98 14.12
N SER A 174 3.79 0.73 13.03
CA SER A 174 2.55 -0.02 13.10
C SER A 174 2.81 -1.53 13.15
N PHE A 175 1.96 -2.21 13.92
CA PHE A 175 1.88 -3.67 13.98
C PHE A 175 0.42 -4.08 13.88
N ILE A 176 0.11 -5.01 12.98
CA ILE A 176 -1.23 -5.56 12.80
C ILE A 176 -1.13 -7.08 12.96
N ALA A 177 -1.75 -7.61 14.02
CA ALA A 177 -1.77 -9.03 14.31
C ALA A 177 -2.52 -9.82 13.24
N LYS A 178 -2.24 -11.12 13.20
CA LYS A 178 -2.83 -12.04 12.22
C LYS A 178 -4.35 -12.09 12.28
N ASN A 179 -4.97 -12.48 11.17
CA ASN A 179 -6.41 -12.64 11.03
C ASN A 179 -7.24 -11.35 11.19
N CYS A 180 -6.60 -10.18 11.20
CA CYS A 180 -7.30 -8.91 11.35
C CYS A 180 -7.82 -8.37 10.01
N VAL A 181 -8.83 -7.51 10.12
CA VAL A 181 -9.35 -6.70 9.02
C VAL A 181 -9.13 -5.24 9.33
N VAL A 182 -8.47 -4.52 8.42
CA VAL A 182 -8.37 -3.06 8.48
C VAL A 182 -9.48 -2.48 7.60
N GLY A 183 -10.42 -1.79 8.22
CA GLY A 183 -11.56 -1.18 7.55
C GLY A 183 -11.17 -0.05 6.61
N ALA A 184 -11.98 0.18 5.60
CA ALA A 184 -11.72 1.21 4.59
C ALA A 184 -11.45 2.60 5.20
N SER A 185 -10.54 3.35 4.58
CA SER A 185 -10.14 4.71 4.99
C SER A 185 -9.54 4.79 6.41
N ALA A 186 -9.07 3.68 6.96
CA ALA A 186 -8.41 3.69 8.26
C ALA A 186 -6.99 4.27 8.18
N VAL A 187 -6.61 5.02 9.23
CA VAL A 187 -5.23 5.48 9.44
C VAL A 187 -4.64 4.70 10.63
N VAL A 188 -3.83 3.70 10.29
CA VAL A 188 -3.18 2.81 11.27
C VAL A 188 -1.88 3.45 11.74
N ALA A 189 -1.83 3.86 13.00
CA ALA A 189 -0.69 4.50 13.64
C ALA A 189 -0.49 3.92 15.04
N GLY A 190 0.04 2.68 15.12
CA GLY A 190 0.26 2.01 16.40
C GLY A 190 0.25 0.49 16.33
N LYS A 191 0.25 -0.16 17.50
CA LYS A 191 0.37 -1.61 17.60
C LYS A 191 -0.97 -2.24 17.98
N PHE A 192 -1.51 -3.05 17.07
CA PHE A 192 -2.72 -3.84 17.23
C PHE A 192 -2.31 -5.30 17.39
N THR A 193 -2.03 -5.69 18.62
CA THR A 193 -1.47 -7.01 18.97
C THR A 193 -2.51 -8.08 19.20
N GLU A 194 -3.79 -7.71 19.25
CA GLU A 194 -4.91 -8.64 19.39
C GLU A 194 -5.30 -9.19 18.02
N GLU A 195 -5.33 -10.50 17.89
CA GLU A 195 -5.74 -11.20 16.68
C GLU A 195 -7.26 -11.19 16.48
N ASN A 196 -7.71 -11.52 15.26
CA ASN A 196 -9.13 -11.71 14.96
C ASN A 196 -9.99 -10.47 15.23
N CYS A 197 -9.47 -9.30 14.91
CA CYS A 197 -10.11 -8.02 15.15
C CYS A 197 -10.44 -7.26 13.84
N VAL A 198 -11.45 -6.39 13.90
CA VAL A 198 -11.64 -5.30 12.95
C VAL A 198 -11.02 -4.03 13.54
N ILE A 199 -10.11 -3.43 12.79
CA ILE A 199 -9.40 -2.19 13.11
C ILE A 199 -9.90 -1.14 12.13
N ALA A 200 -10.46 -0.02 12.60
CA ALA A 200 -11.02 1.00 11.71
C ALA A 200 -10.95 2.40 12.30
N GLY A 201 -11.10 3.41 11.44
CA GLY A 201 -11.18 4.82 11.81
C GLY A 201 -9.87 5.61 11.61
N ASN A 202 -9.92 6.91 11.89
CA ASN A 202 -8.79 7.82 11.87
C ASN A 202 -8.79 8.67 13.17
N PRO A 203 -7.86 8.43 14.12
CA PRO A 203 -6.90 7.32 14.15
C PRO A 203 -7.61 5.96 14.33
N ALA A 204 -7.03 4.90 13.78
CA ALA A 204 -7.59 3.56 13.85
C ALA A 204 -7.67 3.01 15.30
N LYS A 205 -8.74 2.27 15.56
CA LYS A 205 -8.98 1.57 16.83
C LYS A 205 -9.57 0.19 16.56
N VAL A 206 -9.46 -0.73 17.52
CA VAL A 206 -10.20 -2.00 17.48
C VAL A 206 -11.69 -1.70 17.69
N VAL A 207 -12.51 -1.98 16.68
CA VAL A 207 -13.96 -1.73 16.68
C VAL A 207 -14.79 -3.00 16.84
N LYS A 208 -14.21 -4.17 16.53
CA LYS A 208 -14.86 -5.47 16.69
C LYS A 208 -13.82 -6.54 16.98
N ARG A 209 -14.18 -7.53 17.79
CA ARG A 209 -13.34 -8.67 18.20
C ARG A 209 -13.99 -9.98 17.80
N GLY A 210 -13.19 -11.06 17.79
CA GLY A 210 -13.68 -12.40 17.50
C GLY A 210 -14.22 -12.56 16.10
N VAL A 211 -13.58 -11.91 15.09
CA VAL A 211 -13.95 -11.99 13.69
C VAL A 211 -12.93 -12.81 12.90
N ALA A 212 -13.39 -13.39 11.82
CA ALA A 212 -12.54 -13.91 10.75
C ALA A 212 -13.02 -13.36 9.42
N TRP A 213 -12.19 -13.43 8.40
CA TRP A 213 -12.55 -13.02 7.05
C TRP A 213 -12.16 -14.11 6.05
N ASP A 214 -12.80 -14.07 4.90
CA ASP A 214 -12.60 -15.02 3.82
C ASP A 214 -12.54 -14.28 2.49
N ARG A 215 -11.73 -14.75 1.54
CA ARG A 215 -11.61 -14.16 0.20
C ARG A 215 -12.85 -14.35 -0.65
N ARG A 216 -13.65 -15.36 -0.34
CA ARG A 216 -14.93 -15.62 -1.02
C ARG A 216 -15.91 -14.48 -0.74
N ARG A 217 -16.77 -14.22 -1.71
CA ARG A 217 -17.88 -13.28 -1.51
C ARG A 217 -18.90 -13.87 -0.53
N PRO A 218 -19.63 -13.04 0.23
CA PRO A 218 -20.63 -13.53 1.19
C PRO A 218 -21.60 -14.55 0.58
N LYS A 219 -22.06 -14.34 -0.68
CA LYS A 219 -22.93 -15.26 -1.38
C LYS A 219 -22.33 -16.66 -1.57
N GLU A 220 -21.04 -16.76 -1.80
CA GLU A 220 -20.33 -18.03 -1.96
C GLU A 220 -20.09 -18.68 -0.59
N TYR A 221 -19.80 -17.87 0.42
CA TYR A 221 -19.58 -18.33 1.79
C TYR A 221 -20.84 -18.95 2.39
N ILE A 222 -22.01 -18.32 2.28
CA ILE A 222 -23.28 -18.83 2.82
C ILE A 222 -23.77 -20.10 2.14
N THR A 223 -23.27 -20.46 0.95
CA THR A 223 -23.57 -21.74 0.31
C THR A 223 -23.03 -22.91 1.13
N GLN A 224 -21.92 -22.72 1.82
CA GLN A 224 -21.29 -23.72 2.71
C GLN A 224 -21.74 -23.58 4.16
N TYR A 225 -21.99 -22.35 4.59
CA TYR A 225 -22.39 -21.98 5.95
C TYR A 225 -23.67 -21.13 5.89
N PRO A 226 -24.88 -21.77 5.79
CA PRO A 226 -26.14 -21.05 5.69
C PRO A 226 -26.35 -20.10 6.88
N MET A 227 -26.96 -18.95 6.61
CA MET A 227 -27.45 -18.07 7.67
C MET A 227 -28.66 -18.73 8.34
N GLU A 228 -28.72 -18.69 9.66
CA GLU A 228 -29.86 -19.13 10.46
C GLU A 228 -31.06 -18.20 10.25
#